data_37868b0d3331ccf4791a4d49caf9e9a1
#
_entry.id   37868b0d3331ccf4791a4d49caf9e9a1
#
_cell.length_a   1.000
_cell.length_b   1.000
_cell.length_c   1.000
_cell.angle_alpha   90.00
_cell.angle_beta   90.00
_cell.angle_gamma   90.00
#
_symmetry.space_group_name_H-M   'P 1'
#
loop_
_entity.id
_entity.type
_entity.pdbx_description
1 polymer ?
#
loop_
_entity_poly.entity_id
_entity_poly.type
_entity_poly.pdbx_seq_one_letter_code
_entity_poly.pdbx_strand_id
1 'polypeptide(L)'
;MRMKHLTVAALTLLLSVSCSQRQEDYPFRNPDLPIDEHIDDLLKRLTAEEKIGQMMNTTPAIERLGIPEYDWWNEALHGVARAGKATVFPQAIAMAATFDDDALYETFTMVSDEARAKYH
;
A
#
# COMPACT_ATOMS: atom_id res chain seq x y z
N MET A 1 56.75 -3.99 -2.98
CA MET A 1 55.53 -3.33 -3.57
C MET A 1 54.27 -4.22 -3.58
N ARG A 2 54.33 -5.47 -3.12
CA ARG A 2 53.18 -6.43 -3.12
C ARG A 2 52.32 -6.41 -1.85
N MET A 3 52.79 -5.86 -0.73
CA MET A 3 52.06 -5.86 0.55
C MET A 3 50.97 -4.79 0.69
N LYS A 4 51.06 -3.70 -0.05
CA LYS A 4 50.07 -2.59 0.00
C LYS A 4 48.74 -2.92 -0.68
N HIS A 5 48.74 -3.86 -1.62
CA HIS A 5 47.51 -4.26 -2.34
C HIS A 5 46.70 -5.32 -1.58
N LEU A 6 47.31 -6.10 -0.67
CA LEU A 6 46.58 -7.07 0.15
C LEU A 6 45.76 -6.41 1.26
N THR A 7 46.26 -5.31 1.83
CA THR A 7 45.55 -4.59 2.89
C THR A 7 44.31 -3.82 2.37
N VAL A 8 44.36 -3.32 1.13
CA VAL A 8 43.22 -2.64 0.50
C VAL A 8 42.13 -3.64 0.12
N ALA A 9 42.50 -4.83 -0.38
CA ALA A 9 41.54 -5.88 -0.73
C ALA A 9 40.84 -6.48 0.52
N ALA A 10 41.51 -6.56 1.67
CA ALA A 10 40.93 -7.02 2.93
C ALA A 10 39.95 -5.97 3.53
N LEU A 11 40.23 -4.67 3.35
CA LEU A 11 39.36 -3.60 3.84
C LEU A 11 38.08 -3.43 3.02
N THR A 12 38.15 -3.70 1.71
CA THR A 12 36.96 -3.69 0.85
C THR A 12 36.04 -4.89 1.08
N LEU A 13 36.54 -6.01 1.53
CA LEU A 13 35.74 -7.21 1.84
C LEU A 13 34.95 -7.06 3.15
N LEU A 14 35.40 -6.21 4.07
CA LEU A 14 34.75 -5.95 5.36
C LEU A 14 33.59 -4.95 5.26
N LEU A 15 33.49 -4.17 4.19
CA LEU A 15 32.44 -3.20 3.97
C LEU A 15 31.19 -3.78 3.29
N SER A 16 31.25 -5.02 2.83
CA SER A 16 30.11 -5.70 2.17
C SER A 16 29.23 -6.53 3.12
N VAL A 17 29.44 -6.45 4.45
CA VAL A 17 28.44 -6.89 5.42
C VAL A 17 27.38 -5.80 5.50
N SER A 18 26.67 -5.59 4.39
CA SER A 18 25.42 -4.87 4.39
C SER A 18 24.51 -5.56 5.40
N CYS A 19 24.09 -4.82 6.43
CA CYS A 19 23.01 -5.22 7.30
C CYS A 19 21.76 -5.47 6.43
N SER A 20 21.61 -6.71 5.98
CA SER A 20 20.30 -7.22 5.65
C SER A 20 19.53 -7.20 6.97
N GLN A 21 18.74 -6.15 7.20
CA GLN A 21 17.75 -6.17 8.27
C GLN A 21 16.93 -7.45 8.00
N ARG A 22 17.09 -8.44 8.86
CA ARG A 22 16.17 -9.57 8.88
C ARG A 22 14.79 -8.97 9.08
N GLN A 23 14.02 -8.96 8.03
CA GLN A 23 12.61 -8.65 8.13
C GLN A 23 12.03 -9.74 9.02
N GLU A 24 11.65 -9.39 10.25
CA GLU A 24 11.05 -10.36 11.16
C GLU A 24 9.82 -10.96 10.49
N ASP A 25 9.77 -12.28 10.50
CA ASP A 25 8.69 -13.04 9.87
C ASP A 25 7.48 -13.06 10.82
N TYR A 26 6.74 -11.97 10.80
CA TYR A 26 5.57 -11.82 11.65
C TYR A 26 4.40 -12.66 11.11
N PRO A 27 3.64 -13.36 11.97
CA PRO A 27 2.45 -14.10 11.56
C PRO A 27 1.45 -13.30 10.73
N PHE A 28 1.25 -12.01 11.03
CA PHE A 28 0.36 -11.15 10.25
C PHE A 28 0.79 -10.94 8.78
N ARG A 29 1.99 -11.35 8.40
CA ARG A 29 2.52 -11.29 7.02
C ARG A 29 2.44 -12.62 6.29
N ASN A 30 2.10 -13.70 6.97
CA ASN A 30 2.03 -15.01 6.36
C ASN A 30 0.70 -15.19 5.60
N PRO A 31 0.67 -15.16 4.25
CA PRO A 31 -0.55 -15.23 3.48
C PRO A 31 -1.35 -16.53 3.63
N ASP A 32 -0.72 -17.57 4.20
CA ASP A 32 -1.35 -18.88 4.38
C ASP A 32 -2.20 -18.97 5.67
N LEU A 33 -2.11 -17.97 6.55
CA LEU A 33 -2.91 -17.92 7.76
C LEU A 33 -4.31 -17.34 7.49
N PRO A 34 -5.32 -17.71 8.28
CA PRO A 34 -6.64 -17.08 8.25
C PRO A 34 -6.56 -15.59 8.56
N ILE A 35 -7.41 -14.78 7.94
CA ILE A 35 -7.42 -13.32 8.11
C ILE A 35 -7.58 -12.88 9.55
N ASP A 36 -8.38 -13.58 10.33
CA ASP A 36 -8.58 -13.27 11.76
C ASP A 36 -7.30 -13.44 12.57
N GLU A 37 -6.46 -14.42 12.24
CA GLU A 37 -5.16 -14.62 12.88
C GLU A 37 -4.17 -13.49 12.53
N HIS A 38 -4.19 -13.00 11.28
CA HIS A 38 -3.42 -11.83 10.87
C HIS A 38 -3.82 -10.59 11.69
N ILE A 39 -5.12 -10.33 11.79
CA ILE A 39 -5.66 -9.19 12.52
C ILE A 39 -5.29 -9.28 13.99
N ASP A 40 -5.49 -10.43 14.62
CA ASP A 40 -5.19 -10.65 16.03
C ASP A 40 -3.71 -10.48 16.34
N ASP A 41 -2.81 -11.00 15.51
CA ASP A 41 -1.38 -10.85 15.71
C ASP A 41 -0.96 -9.39 15.54
N LEU A 42 -1.44 -8.70 14.50
CA LEU A 42 -1.14 -7.30 14.26
C LEU A 42 -1.64 -6.42 15.41
N LEU A 43 -2.89 -6.59 15.84
CA LEU A 43 -3.50 -5.80 16.92
C LEU A 43 -2.76 -5.94 18.25
N LYS A 44 -2.19 -7.11 18.56
CA LYS A 44 -1.38 -7.32 19.76
C LYS A 44 -0.05 -6.57 19.72
N ARG A 45 0.46 -6.29 18.53
CA ARG A 45 1.75 -5.60 18.33
C ARG A 45 1.62 -4.08 18.30
N LEU A 46 0.46 -3.54 17.90
CA LEU A 46 0.22 -2.12 17.80
C LEU A 46 0.04 -1.46 19.16
N THR A 47 0.69 -0.30 19.36
CA THR A 47 0.39 0.60 20.49
C THR A 47 -0.99 1.26 20.31
N ALA A 48 -1.49 1.91 21.34
CA ALA A 48 -2.76 2.64 21.26
C ALA A 48 -2.68 3.78 20.23
N GLU A 49 -1.57 4.51 20.22
CA GLU A 49 -1.31 5.62 19.28
C GLU A 49 -1.25 5.12 17.83
N GLU A 50 -0.56 4.01 17.61
CA GLU A 50 -0.49 3.40 16.28
C GLU A 50 -1.87 2.94 15.79
N LYS A 51 -2.69 2.32 16.67
CA LYS A 51 -4.07 1.94 16.34
C LYS A 51 -4.90 3.15 15.94
N ILE A 52 -4.79 4.27 16.67
CA ILE A 52 -5.49 5.51 16.35
C ILE A 52 -5.00 6.06 15.01
N GLY A 53 -3.69 6.06 14.77
CA GLY A 53 -3.11 6.50 13.50
C GLY A 53 -3.63 5.70 12.30
N GLN A 54 -3.80 4.39 12.46
CA GLN A 54 -4.33 3.53 11.39
C GLN A 54 -5.84 3.75 11.09
N MET A 55 -6.56 4.50 11.91
CA MET A 55 -7.96 4.88 11.65
C MET A 55 -8.09 6.12 10.76
N MET A 56 -6.99 6.80 10.49
CA MET A 56 -6.96 7.98 9.63
C MET A 56 -6.85 7.57 8.15
N ASN A 57 -7.37 8.38 7.24
CA ASN A 57 -7.23 8.13 5.80
C ASN A 57 -5.78 8.17 5.33
N THR A 58 -4.95 9.04 5.91
CA THR A 58 -3.50 9.04 5.74
C THR A 58 -2.90 8.27 6.90
N THR A 59 -2.75 6.96 6.75
CA THR A 59 -2.19 6.10 7.79
C THR A 59 -0.67 6.25 7.83
N PRO A 60 -0.09 6.59 9.00
CA PRO A 60 1.36 6.71 9.11
C PRO A 60 2.05 5.35 9.00
N ALA A 61 3.31 5.37 8.54
CA ALA A 61 4.15 4.17 8.55
C ALA A 61 4.38 3.66 9.99
N ILE A 62 4.51 2.34 10.12
CA ILE A 62 4.96 1.69 11.36
C ILE A 62 6.23 0.92 11.03
N GLU A 63 7.34 1.66 10.98
CA GLU A 63 8.63 1.15 10.49
C GLU A 63 9.11 -0.09 11.23
N ARG A 64 8.95 -0.13 12.56
CA ARG A 64 9.33 -1.29 13.39
C ARG A 64 8.60 -2.59 13.02
N LEU A 65 7.43 -2.48 12.40
CA LEU A 65 6.66 -3.61 11.88
C LEU A 65 6.79 -3.72 10.35
N GLY A 66 7.53 -2.80 9.71
CA GLY A 66 7.69 -2.74 8.27
C GLY A 66 6.38 -2.49 7.54
N ILE A 67 5.45 -1.78 8.15
CA ILE A 67 4.20 -1.33 7.54
C ILE A 67 4.46 0.05 6.94
N PRO A 68 4.31 0.23 5.62
CA PRO A 68 4.49 1.53 4.98
C PRO A 68 3.32 2.46 5.30
N GLU A 69 3.54 3.75 5.10
CA GLU A 69 2.44 4.71 5.06
C GLU A 69 1.49 4.40 3.90
N TYR A 70 0.22 4.72 4.08
CA TYR A 70 -0.78 4.53 3.05
C TYR A 70 -1.89 5.58 3.16
N ASP A 71 -2.16 6.27 2.05
CA ASP A 71 -3.31 7.16 1.93
C ASP A 71 -4.42 6.45 1.15
N TRP A 72 -5.47 6.02 1.86
CA TRP A 72 -6.59 5.33 1.25
C TRP A 72 -7.71 6.26 0.80
N TRP A 73 -7.55 7.58 0.96
CA TRP A 73 -8.57 8.54 0.52
C TRP A 73 -8.75 8.48 -0.99
N ASN A 74 -9.92 8.03 -1.40
CA ASN A 74 -10.29 7.96 -2.81
C ASN A 74 -11.76 8.31 -2.99
N GLU A 75 -12.11 8.77 -4.19
CA GLU A 75 -13.43 9.22 -4.55
C GLU A 75 -13.68 8.95 -6.03
N ALA A 76 -14.81 8.32 -6.35
CA ALA A 76 -15.13 7.94 -7.72
C ALA A 76 -16.63 7.99 -8.02
N LEU A 77 -17.37 8.94 -7.44
CA LEU A 77 -18.84 9.06 -7.59
C LEU A 77 -19.28 9.21 -9.05
N HIS A 78 -18.51 9.90 -9.87
CA HIS A 78 -18.76 10.08 -11.30
C HIS A 78 -17.47 10.17 -12.12
N GLY A 79 -16.51 9.34 -11.79
CA GLY A 79 -15.17 9.28 -12.34
C GLY A 79 -14.13 9.42 -11.24
N VAL A 80 -12.89 9.01 -11.54
CA VAL A 80 -11.80 9.04 -10.56
C VAL A 80 -11.47 10.49 -10.20
N ALA A 81 -11.60 10.85 -8.93
CA ALA A 81 -11.28 12.16 -8.41
C ALA A 81 -9.88 12.20 -7.78
N ARG A 82 -9.28 13.40 -7.70
CA ARG A 82 -8.01 13.71 -7.02
C ARG A 82 -6.76 12.99 -7.55
N ALA A 83 -6.87 12.28 -8.67
CA ALA A 83 -5.77 11.54 -9.30
C ALA A 83 -5.39 12.13 -10.66
N GLY A 84 -5.36 13.46 -10.79
CA GLY A 84 -5.07 14.17 -12.05
C GLY A 84 -6.27 14.17 -13.00
N LYS A 85 -6.01 14.12 -14.32
CA LYS A 85 -7.08 14.07 -15.32
C LYS A 85 -7.69 12.69 -15.41
N ALA A 86 -9.02 12.62 -15.37
CA ALA A 86 -9.80 11.41 -15.52
C ALA A 86 -11.07 11.70 -16.33
N THR A 87 -11.74 10.66 -16.82
CA THR A 87 -13.03 10.77 -17.46
C THR A 87 -14.08 11.21 -16.42
N VAL A 88 -14.89 12.20 -16.78
CA VAL A 88 -16.00 12.67 -15.95
C VAL A 88 -17.29 12.12 -16.53
N PHE A 89 -17.97 11.31 -15.74
CA PHE A 89 -19.27 10.75 -16.04
C PHE A 89 -20.39 11.64 -15.45
N PRO A 90 -21.66 11.44 -15.84
CA PRO A 90 -22.77 12.10 -15.19
C PRO A 90 -22.78 11.84 -13.68
N GLN A 91 -23.34 12.76 -12.90
CA GLN A 91 -23.50 12.55 -11.45
C GLN A 91 -24.38 11.34 -11.14
N ALA A 92 -24.14 10.73 -9.97
CA ALA A 92 -24.83 9.50 -9.56
C ALA A 92 -26.37 9.59 -9.66
N ILE A 93 -26.96 10.74 -9.32
CA ILE A 93 -28.39 10.97 -9.44
C ILE A 93 -28.89 10.92 -10.90
N ALA A 94 -28.08 11.42 -11.85
CA ALA A 94 -28.43 11.39 -13.27
C ALA A 94 -28.28 9.96 -13.82
N MET A 95 -27.25 9.24 -13.42
CA MET A 95 -27.08 7.84 -13.79
C MET A 95 -28.19 6.96 -13.21
N ALA A 96 -28.56 7.15 -11.94
CA ALA A 96 -29.66 6.43 -11.31
C ALA A 96 -31.01 6.70 -11.98
N ALA A 97 -31.24 7.90 -12.52
CA ALA A 97 -32.46 8.25 -13.25
C ALA A 97 -32.62 7.52 -14.59
N THR A 98 -31.61 6.84 -15.08
CA THR A 98 -31.71 5.99 -16.28
C THR A 98 -32.48 4.71 -16.02
N PHE A 99 -32.49 4.22 -14.77
CA PHE A 99 -33.01 2.90 -14.39
C PHE A 99 -32.39 1.75 -15.21
N ASP A 100 -31.12 1.91 -15.58
CA ASP A 100 -30.34 0.97 -16.42
C ASP A 100 -29.12 0.47 -15.64
N ASP A 101 -29.28 -0.68 -15.00
CA ASP A 101 -28.25 -1.30 -14.17
C ASP A 101 -27.04 -1.74 -15.01
N ASP A 102 -27.26 -2.18 -16.24
CA ASP A 102 -26.17 -2.63 -17.14
C ASP A 102 -25.30 -1.45 -17.55
N ALA A 103 -25.90 -0.31 -17.91
CA ALA A 103 -25.16 0.91 -18.23
C ALA A 103 -24.39 1.45 -17.02
N LEU A 104 -24.93 1.33 -15.80
CA LEU A 104 -24.20 1.67 -14.58
C LEU A 104 -23.00 0.75 -14.38
N TYR A 105 -23.20 -0.54 -14.52
CA TYR A 105 -22.11 -1.51 -14.36
C TYR A 105 -20.97 -1.24 -15.36
N GLU A 106 -21.27 -1.01 -16.62
CA GLU A 106 -20.27 -0.65 -17.65
C GLU A 106 -19.53 0.64 -17.28
N THR A 107 -20.27 1.67 -16.86
CA THR A 107 -19.68 2.95 -16.43
C THR A 107 -18.69 2.76 -15.28
N PHE A 108 -19.07 2.06 -14.23
CA PHE A 108 -18.18 1.83 -13.09
C PHE A 108 -17.05 0.84 -13.38
N THR A 109 -17.20 -0.03 -14.37
CA THR A 109 -16.10 -0.84 -14.88
C THR A 109 -15.03 0.05 -15.52
N MET A 110 -15.42 1.00 -16.37
CA MET A 110 -14.50 1.98 -16.96
C MET A 110 -13.82 2.85 -15.88
N VAL A 111 -14.56 3.31 -14.88
CA VAL A 111 -14.00 4.05 -13.73
C VAL A 111 -12.96 3.21 -12.98
N SER A 112 -13.26 1.94 -12.74
CA SER A 112 -12.33 1.00 -12.08
C SER A 112 -11.04 0.78 -12.87
N ASP A 113 -11.16 0.61 -14.19
CA ASP A 113 -10.00 0.42 -15.06
C ASP A 113 -9.12 1.67 -15.10
N GLU A 114 -9.75 2.85 -15.18
CA GLU A 114 -9.04 4.13 -15.14
C GLU A 114 -8.34 4.35 -13.80
N ALA A 115 -8.98 4.01 -12.69
CA ALA A 115 -8.38 4.07 -11.36
C ALA A 115 -7.15 3.17 -11.23
N ARG A 116 -7.24 1.93 -11.72
CA ARG A 116 -6.10 1.00 -11.71
C ARG A 116 -4.95 1.47 -12.58
N ALA A 117 -5.25 2.00 -13.77
CA ALA A 117 -4.22 2.55 -14.66
C ALA A 117 -3.50 3.78 -14.07
N LYS A 118 -4.12 4.49 -13.13
CA LYS A 118 -3.50 5.61 -12.42
C LYS A 118 -2.68 5.19 -11.20
N TYR A 119 -3.02 4.06 -10.61
CA TYR A 119 -2.32 3.51 -9.45
C TYR A 119 -1.00 2.82 -9.83
N HIS A 120 -0.94 2.19 -11.00
CA HIS A 120 0.22 1.46 -11.51
C HIS A 120 1.07 2.32 -12.46
#